data_2ad19b16574c6aa8b5e1896869f07336
#
_entry.id   2ad19b16574c6aa8b5e1896869f07336
#
_cell.length_a   1.000
_cell.length_b   1.000
_cell.length_c   1.000
_cell.angle_alpha   90.00
_cell.angle_beta   90.00
_cell.angle_gamma   90.00
#
_symmetry.space_group_name_H-M   'P 1'
#
loop_
_entity.id
_entity.type
_entity.pdbx_description
1 polymer ?
#
loop_
_entity_poly.entity_id
_entity_poly.type
_entity_poly.pdbx_seq_one_letter_code
_entity_poly.pdbx_strand_id
1 'polypeptide(L)'
;GNLVYVSGQLPIKDEKIITGKVPSETDIKEASYGSRICMLNTLSILDQLNPSCELSDFNCIHVAGYVNADHSFSDHPLVINGASDVVCDIMGEKGKHSRIAVGANSLPKNASVEVASIFEILK
;
A
#
# COMPACT_ATOMS: atom_id res chain seq x y z
N GLY A 1 -16.79 4.13 -15.95
CA GLY A 1 -15.52 3.65 -16.42
C GLY A 1 -15.05 2.38 -15.77
N ASN A 2 -13.82 2.07 -16.06
CA ASN A 2 -13.20 0.82 -15.63
C ASN A 2 -12.25 0.97 -14.46
N LEU A 3 -12.13 2.16 -13.90
CA LEU A 3 -11.18 2.41 -12.82
C LEU A 3 -11.80 2.14 -11.45
N VAL A 4 -11.01 1.56 -10.56
CA VAL A 4 -11.37 1.33 -9.17
C VAL A 4 -10.36 2.07 -8.30
N TYR A 5 -10.83 3.05 -7.56
CA TYR A 5 -10.02 3.80 -6.61
C TYR A 5 -10.16 3.14 -5.24
N VAL A 6 -9.08 2.65 -4.71
CA VAL A 6 -9.08 2.05 -3.37
C VAL A 6 -8.57 3.06 -2.37
N SER A 7 -9.38 3.35 -1.36
CA SER A 7 -9.04 4.29 -0.30
C SER A 7 -7.74 3.88 0.39
N GLY A 8 -7.05 4.87 0.96
CA GLY A 8 -5.81 4.62 1.70
C GLY A 8 -6.00 3.56 2.77
N GLN A 9 -5.17 2.53 2.73
CA GLN A 9 -5.18 1.44 3.70
C GLN A 9 -4.08 1.65 4.71
N LEU A 10 -4.37 1.33 5.96
CA LEU A 10 -3.42 1.40 7.06
C LEU A 10 -2.80 0.01 7.29
N PRO A 11 -1.64 -0.06 7.97
CA PRO A 11 -0.96 -1.33 8.22
C PRO A 11 -1.58 -2.07 9.40
N ILE A 12 -2.85 -2.47 9.24
CA ILE A 12 -3.64 -3.16 10.27
C ILE A 12 -3.75 -4.64 9.92
N LYS A 13 -3.34 -5.49 10.84
CA LYS A 13 -3.46 -6.94 10.73
C LYS A 13 -3.79 -7.50 12.11
N ASP A 14 -4.82 -8.36 12.19
CA ASP A 14 -5.25 -8.99 13.44
C ASP A 14 -5.49 -7.93 14.54
N GLU A 15 -6.17 -6.84 14.18
CA GLU A 15 -6.52 -5.73 15.07
C GLU A 15 -5.31 -4.93 15.59
N LYS A 16 -4.11 -5.22 15.07
CA LYS A 16 -2.88 -4.49 15.44
C LYS A 16 -2.44 -3.60 14.30
N ILE A 17 -1.96 -2.42 14.65
CA ILE A 17 -1.48 -1.44 13.68
C ILE A 17 -0.01 -1.13 13.95
N ILE A 18 0.77 -1.00 12.86
CA ILE A 18 2.16 -0.56 12.96
C ILE A 18 2.17 0.95 13.02
N THR A 19 2.73 1.51 14.10
CA THR A 19 2.69 2.94 14.39
C THR A 19 4.07 3.52 14.57
N GLY A 20 4.16 4.84 14.43
CA GLY A 20 5.34 5.61 14.78
C GLY A 20 6.07 6.20 13.59
N LYS A 21 6.91 7.17 13.89
CA LYS A 21 7.74 7.88 12.91
C LYS A 21 8.87 6.99 12.39
N VAL A 22 9.12 7.07 11.11
CA VAL A 22 10.19 6.33 10.44
C VAL A 22 11.37 7.28 10.21
N PRO A 23 12.60 6.96 10.62
CA PRO A 23 13.02 5.72 11.25
C PRO A 23 13.14 5.78 12.77
N SER A 24 12.82 6.91 13.42
CA SER A 24 13.13 7.10 14.84
C SER A 24 12.31 6.22 15.79
N GLU A 25 11.06 5.91 15.44
CA GLU A 25 10.17 5.11 16.27
C GLU A 25 9.87 3.73 15.66
N THR A 26 9.98 3.61 14.35
CA THR A 26 9.75 2.38 13.62
C THR A 26 10.79 2.29 12.52
N ASP A 27 11.55 1.19 12.45
CA ASP A 27 12.60 1.09 11.44
C ASP A 27 12.04 0.85 10.04
N ILE A 28 12.90 1.01 9.03
CA ILE A 28 12.52 0.87 7.62
C ILE A 28 11.95 -0.52 7.35
N LYS A 29 12.55 -1.56 7.92
CA LYS A 29 12.12 -2.95 7.70
C LYS A 29 10.69 -3.17 8.21
N GLU A 30 10.40 -2.70 9.42
CA GLU A 30 9.07 -2.84 10.01
C GLU A 30 8.04 -2.00 9.25
N ALA A 31 8.40 -0.78 8.85
CA ALA A 31 7.53 0.08 8.06
C ALA A 31 7.26 -0.51 6.67
N SER A 32 8.27 -1.12 6.05
CA SER A 32 8.10 -1.81 4.77
C SER A 32 7.14 -2.99 4.89
N TYR A 33 7.26 -3.76 5.98
CA TYR A 33 6.30 -4.81 6.27
C TYR A 33 4.89 -4.23 6.43
N GLY A 34 4.77 -3.05 7.07
CA GLY A 34 3.50 -2.32 7.16
C GLY A 34 2.92 -1.98 5.79
N SER A 35 3.74 -1.52 4.86
CA SER A 35 3.26 -1.20 3.52
C SER A 35 2.79 -2.46 2.78
N ARG A 36 3.45 -3.60 3.02
CA ARG A 36 2.99 -4.91 2.51
C ARG A 36 1.60 -5.24 3.05
N ILE A 37 1.37 -5.04 4.35
CA ILE A 37 0.05 -5.26 4.97
C ILE A 37 -1.01 -4.35 4.32
N CYS A 38 -0.68 -3.09 4.10
CA CYS A 38 -1.59 -2.15 3.43
C CYS A 38 -2.03 -2.69 2.06
N MET A 39 -1.08 -3.18 1.27
CA MET A 39 -1.39 -3.70 -0.06
C MET A 39 -2.18 -5.01 0.03
N LEU A 40 -1.88 -5.89 0.98
CA LEU A 40 -2.66 -7.11 1.18
C LEU A 40 -4.11 -6.78 1.54
N ASN A 41 -4.33 -5.76 2.35
CA ASN A 41 -5.68 -5.27 2.67
C ASN A 41 -6.37 -4.73 1.41
N THR A 42 -5.65 -4.01 0.57
CA THR A 42 -6.15 -3.52 -0.72
C THR A 42 -6.59 -4.68 -1.62
N LEU A 43 -5.74 -5.69 -1.77
CA LEU A 43 -6.05 -6.84 -2.61
C LEU A 43 -7.24 -7.64 -2.07
N SER A 44 -7.38 -7.72 -0.76
CA SER A 44 -8.55 -8.34 -0.13
C SER A 44 -9.84 -7.59 -0.47
N ILE A 45 -9.80 -6.26 -0.48
CA ILE A 45 -10.95 -5.43 -0.88
C ILE A 45 -11.34 -5.72 -2.32
N LEU A 46 -10.35 -5.77 -3.23
CA LEU A 46 -10.61 -6.05 -4.64
C LEU A 46 -11.22 -7.43 -4.84
N ASP A 47 -10.69 -8.43 -4.13
CA ASP A 47 -11.16 -9.80 -4.23
C ASP A 47 -12.62 -9.96 -3.78
N GLN A 48 -13.07 -9.07 -2.90
CA GLN A 48 -14.43 -9.07 -2.36
C GLN A 48 -15.37 -8.07 -3.03
N LEU A 49 -14.86 -7.29 -3.97
CA LEU A 49 -15.60 -6.19 -4.57
C LEU A 49 -16.85 -6.68 -5.32
N ASN A 50 -16.73 -7.78 -6.03
CA ASN A 50 -17.78 -8.35 -6.83
C ASN A 50 -17.57 -9.87 -6.93
N PRO A 51 -18.59 -10.69 -6.60
CA PRO A 51 -18.45 -12.16 -6.66
C PRO A 51 -18.02 -12.71 -8.01
N SER A 52 -18.25 -11.96 -9.10
CA SER A 52 -17.88 -12.37 -10.45
C SER A 52 -16.46 -11.96 -10.84
N CYS A 53 -15.75 -11.24 -9.98
CA CYS A 53 -14.38 -10.76 -10.25
C CYS A 53 -13.36 -11.50 -9.39
N GLU A 54 -12.20 -11.75 -10.00
CA GLU A 54 -11.01 -12.30 -9.33
C GLU A 54 -9.86 -11.31 -9.48
N LEU A 55 -8.79 -11.48 -8.73
CA LEU A 55 -7.63 -10.59 -8.84
C LEU A 55 -7.07 -10.55 -10.26
N SER A 56 -7.16 -11.67 -11.00
CA SER A 56 -6.70 -11.72 -12.40
C SER A 56 -7.52 -10.84 -13.34
N ASP A 57 -8.67 -10.33 -12.91
CA ASP A 57 -9.50 -9.41 -13.69
C ASP A 57 -9.08 -7.95 -13.54
N PHE A 58 -8.02 -7.67 -12.79
CA PHE A 58 -7.56 -6.31 -12.53
C PHE A 58 -6.12 -6.09 -13.00
N ASN A 59 -5.84 -4.85 -13.42
CA ASN A 59 -4.49 -4.32 -13.56
C ASN A 59 -4.25 -3.28 -12.46
N CYS A 60 -3.09 -3.31 -11.84
CA CYS A 60 -2.68 -2.23 -10.94
C CYS A 60 -2.18 -1.06 -11.80
N ILE A 61 -2.79 0.11 -11.63
CA ILE A 61 -2.46 1.30 -12.42
C ILE A 61 -1.50 2.21 -11.67
N HIS A 62 -1.78 2.48 -10.39
CA HIS A 62 -1.01 3.43 -9.60
C HIS A 62 -1.06 3.09 -8.12
N VAL A 63 0.09 3.27 -7.47
CA VAL A 63 0.23 3.11 -6.02
C VAL A 63 0.77 4.42 -5.45
N ALA A 64 0.05 4.99 -4.49
CA ALA A 64 0.48 6.16 -3.74
C ALA A 64 0.81 5.73 -2.32
N GLY A 65 2.09 5.83 -1.96
CA GLY A 65 2.56 5.46 -0.63
C GLY A 65 2.98 6.67 0.19
N TYR A 66 2.50 6.72 1.41
CA TYR A 66 2.78 7.80 2.36
C TYR A 66 3.48 7.22 3.59
N VAL A 67 4.61 7.80 3.94
CA VAL A 67 5.40 7.37 5.11
C VAL A 67 5.29 8.44 6.18
N ASN A 68 4.92 8.04 7.39
CA ASN A 68 4.96 8.90 8.57
C ASN A 68 6.44 9.10 8.90
N ALA A 69 7.04 10.13 8.32
CA ALA A 69 8.48 10.26 8.24
C ALA A 69 9.04 11.31 9.18
N ASP A 70 10.20 11.02 9.75
CA ASP A 70 10.97 12.05 10.44
C ASP A 70 11.41 13.11 9.43
N HIS A 71 11.67 14.32 9.91
CA HIS A 71 11.94 15.48 9.08
C HIS A 71 13.03 15.26 8.01
N SER A 72 14.09 14.54 8.35
CA SER A 72 15.23 14.33 7.44
C SER A 72 15.19 12.99 6.71
N PHE A 73 14.14 12.19 6.89
CA PHE A 73 14.05 10.89 6.24
C PHE A 73 13.91 11.06 4.72
N SER A 74 14.61 10.25 3.95
CA SER A 74 14.61 10.36 2.49
C SER A 74 14.48 9.00 1.77
N ASP A 75 14.34 7.90 2.51
CA ASP A 75 14.29 6.55 1.94
C ASP A 75 12.85 6.00 1.82
N HIS A 76 11.90 6.88 1.50
CA HIS A 76 10.49 6.51 1.31
C HIS A 76 10.30 5.33 0.35
N PRO A 77 11.01 5.26 -0.79
CA PRO A 77 10.86 4.12 -1.70
C PRO A 77 11.18 2.78 -1.05
N LEU A 78 12.15 2.71 -0.14
CA LEU A 78 12.48 1.46 0.56
C LEU A 78 11.31 0.97 1.41
N VAL A 79 10.55 1.89 1.98
CA VAL A 79 9.36 1.56 2.78
C VAL A 79 8.24 1.06 1.86
N ILE A 80 7.95 1.78 0.79
CA ILE A 80 6.81 1.46 -0.08
C ILE A 80 7.09 0.25 -0.99
N ASN A 81 8.34 -0.16 -1.11
CA ASN A 81 8.66 -1.40 -1.82
C ASN A 81 7.91 -2.60 -1.25
N GLY A 82 7.58 -2.61 0.06
CA GLY A 82 6.77 -3.68 0.64
C GLY A 82 5.43 -3.85 -0.06
N ALA A 83 4.77 -2.73 -0.39
CA ALA A 83 3.51 -2.76 -1.13
C ALA A 83 3.71 -3.15 -2.59
N SER A 84 4.68 -2.50 -3.26
CA SER A 84 4.93 -2.75 -4.69
C SER A 84 5.37 -4.18 -4.96
N ASP A 85 6.24 -4.71 -4.11
CA ASP A 85 6.74 -6.08 -4.29
C ASP A 85 5.62 -7.10 -4.16
N VAL A 86 4.75 -6.98 -3.16
CA VAL A 86 3.70 -7.97 -2.95
C VAL A 86 2.64 -7.92 -4.06
N VAL A 87 2.27 -6.75 -4.56
CA VAL A 87 1.29 -6.69 -5.65
C VAL A 87 1.87 -7.28 -6.93
N CYS A 88 3.15 -7.09 -7.19
CA CYS A 88 3.81 -7.71 -8.33
C CYS A 88 3.99 -9.22 -8.16
N ASP A 89 4.29 -9.67 -6.95
CA ASP A 89 4.41 -11.11 -6.66
C ASP A 89 3.08 -11.83 -6.88
N ILE A 90 1.98 -11.22 -6.46
CA ILE A 90 0.66 -11.84 -6.55
C ILE A 90 0.06 -11.72 -7.96
N MET A 91 0.19 -10.57 -8.59
CA MET A 91 -0.49 -10.27 -9.87
C MET A 91 0.40 -10.39 -11.10
N GLY A 92 1.71 -10.56 -10.92
CA GLY A 92 2.65 -10.65 -12.04
C GLY A 92 2.66 -9.36 -12.87
N GLU A 93 2.63 -9.49 -14.19
CA GLU A 93 2.64 -8.33 -15.10
C GLU A 93 1.50 -7.35 -14.81
N LYS A 94 0.35 -7.84 -14.37
CA LYS A 94 -0.80 -7.00 -14.03
C LYS A 94 -0.60 -6.21 -12.75
N GLY A 95 0.40 -6.55 -11.96
CA GLY A 95 0.76 -5.80 -10.76
C GLY A 95 1.67 -4.60 -11.00
N LYS A 96 2.26 -4.49 -12.18
CA LYS A 96 3.15 -3.38 -12.53
C LYS A 96 2.37 -2.08 -12.62
N HIS A 97 2.91 -1.02 -12.03
CA HIS A 97 2.18 0.21 -11.78
C HIS A 97 3.10 1.42 -11.76
N SER A 98 2.54 2.60 -11.96
CA SER A 98 3.23 3.85 -11.63
C SER A 98 3.13 4.08 -10.12
N ARG A 99 4.05 4.86 -9.55
CA ARG A 99 4.13 4.98 -8.10
C ARG A 99 4.63 6.35 -7.66
N ILE A 100 4.11 6.80 -6.53
CA ILE A 100 4.72 7.88 -5.75
C ILE A 100 4.94 7.35 -4.33
N ALA A 101 6.08 7.72 -3.73
CA ALA A 101 6.42 7.39 -2.35
C ALA A 101 6.97 8.65 -1.69
N VAL A 102 6.21 9.22 -0.75
CA VAL A 102 6.51 10.51 -0.13
C VAL A 102 6.30 10.46 1.37
N GLY A 103 6.79 11.47 2.06
CA GLY A 103 6.61 11.61 3.50
C GLY A 103 5.34 12.38 3.84
N ALA A 104 4.80 12.08 5.00
CA ALA A 104 3.71 12.81 5.61
C ALA A 104 4.14 13.22 7.02
N ASN A 105 3.70 14.39 7.47
CA ASN A 105 3.99 14.85 8.83
C ASN A 105 3.27 14.01 9.88
N SER A 106 2.08 13.52 9.53
CA SER A 106 1.31 12.62 10.40
C SER A 106 0.37 11.77 9.54
N LEU A 107 -0.02 10.63 10.07
CA LEU A 107 -0.99 9.75 9.42
C LEU A 107 -2.07 9.35 10.44
N PRO A 108 -3.26 8.93 9.96
CA PRO A 108 -4.33 8.50 10.85
C PRO A 108 -3.84 7.41 11.82
N LYS A 109 -4.29 7.48 13.06
CA LYS A 109 -3.95 6.52 14.14
C LYS A 109 -2.45 6.40 14.39
N ASN A 110 -1.68 7.42 14.03
CA ASN A 110 -0.23 7.41 14.11
C ASN A 110 0.39 6.25 13.31
N ALA A 111 -0.28 5.81 12.25
CA ALA A 111 0.24 4.76 11.40
C ALA A 111 1.59 5.14 10.82
N SER A 112 2.48 4.16 10.64
CA SER A 112 3.80 4.40 10.06
C SER A 112 3.75 4.59 8.55
N VAL A 113 2.75 4.01 7.89
CA VAL A 113 2.55 4.11 6.45
C VAL A 113 1.06 4.13 6.12
N GLU A 114 0.76 4.60 4.92
CA GLU A 114 -0.58 4.49 4.34
C GLU A 114 -0.42 4.31 2.84
N VAL A 115 -1.23 3.44 2.23
CA VAL A 115 -1.14 3.15 0.79
C VAL A 115 -2.51 3.26 0.16
N ALA A 116 -2.62 4.13 -0.84
CA ALA A 116 -3.79 4.25 -1.70
C ALA A 116 -3.45 3.73 -3.08
N SER A 117 -4.44 3.31 -3.86
CA SER A 117 -4.17 2.69 -5.15
C SER A 117 -5.33 2.85 -6.12
N ILE A 118 -5.00 2.68 -7.40
CA ILE A 118 -5.96 2.71 -8.49
C ILE A 118 -5.74 1.45 -9.32
N PHE A 119 -6.82 0.73 -9.59
CA PHE A 119 -6.81 -0.47 -10.43
C PHE A 119 -7.75 -0.27 -11.60
N GLU A 120 -7.56 -1.07 -12.63
CA GLU A 120 -8.43 -1.12 -13.80
C GLU A 120 -9.09 -2.49 -13.86
N ILE A 121 -10.41 -2.53 -14.07
CA ILE A 121 -11.13 -3.77 -14.30
C ILE A 121 -11.01 -4.10 -15.80
N LEU A 122 -10.56 -5.32 -16.09
CA LEU A 122 -10.37 -5.81 -17.46
C LEU A 122 -11.60 -6.55 -18.00
N LYS A 123 -12.60 -6.72 -17.17
CA LYS A 123 -13.74 -7.58 -17.48
C LYS A 123 -14.99 -6.79 -17.79
#